data_52bcc6b2b360c404eac827a525ec5d0f
#
_entry.id   52bcc6b2b360c404eac827a525ec5d0f
#
_cell.length_a   1.000
_cell.length_b   1.000
_cell.length_c   1.000
_cell.angle_alpha   90.00
_cell.angle_beta   90.00
_cell.angle_gamma   90.00
#
_symmetry.space_group_name_H-M   'P 1'
#
loop_
_entity.id
_entity.type
_entity.pdbx_description
1 polymer ?
#
loop_
_entity_poly.entity_id
_entity_poly.type
_entity_poly.pdbx_seq_one_letter_code
_entity_poly.pdbx_strand_id
1 'polypeptide(L)'
;ITAPIIGEVSRVMISQDSLYYINRANSTWMIQPIIVLNDLLKTDVSYSIIQQIITTAFELPKKDYTSSIIGSKILIANKNDSNYYIINAENNYVEEINISLNKTKSLKVRYSGLQMFNEKKYPKNLSVTTPEGSFYLDIKYSNILSSKKEKTIFNIPKSYNESK
;
A
#
# COMPACT_ATOMS: atom_id res chain seq x y z
N ILE A 1 -13.68 -0.43 3.55
CA ILE A 1 -13.88 -1.70 4.29
C ILE A 1 -15.37 -1.99 4.25
N THR A 2 -15.76 -3.17 3.83
CA THR A 2 -17.15 -3.62 3.74
C THR A 2 -17.34 -4.94 4.47
N ALA A 3 -18.49 -5.12 5.09
CA ALA A 3 -18.91 -6.39 5.67
C ALA A 3 -20.04 -7.00 4.80
N PRO A 4 -20.05 -8.31 4.55
CA PRO A 4 -20.93 -8.94 3.58
C PRO A 4 -22.45 -8.70 3.80
N ILE A 5 -22.84 -8.49 5.05
CA ILE A 5 -24.27 -8.32 5.44
C ILE A 5 -24.59 -6.84 5.79
N ILE A 6 -23.57 -6.08 6.20
CA ILE A 6 -23.76 -4.71 6.73
C ILE A 6 -23.39 -3.63 5.69
N GLY A 7 -22.74 -4.03 4.60
CA GLY A 7 -22.23 -3.10 3.59
C GLY A 7 -20.93 -2.42 4.01
N GLU A 8 -20.75 -1.15 3.64
CA GLU A 8 -19.54 -0.39 3.97
C GLU A 8 -19.51 -0.02 5.47
N VAL A 9 -18.56 -0.61 6.20
CA VAL A 9 -18.35 -0.38 7.65
C VAL A 9 -17.50 0.85 7.90
N SER A 10 -16.50 1.07 7.05
CA SER A 10 -15.64 2.25 7.12
C SER A 10 -15.11 2.65 5.76
N ARG A 11 -14.77 3.93 5.63
CA ARG A 11 -14.14 4.51 4.44
C ARG A 11 -12.89 5.27 4.85
N VAL A 12 -11.82 5.05 4.09
CA VAL A 12 -10.54 5.74 4.26
C VAL A 12 -10.18 6.43 2.94
N MET A 13 -9.73 7.66 3.02
CA MET A 13 -9.07 8.36 1.93
C MET A 13 -7.75 8.94 2.44
N ILE A 14 -6.69 8.78 1.65
CA ILE A 14 -5.37 9.30 1.95
C ILE A 14 -5.01 10.32 0.87
N SER A 15 -4.67 11.53 1.27
CA SER A 15 -4.10 12.58 0.43
C SER A 15 -2.63 12.81 0.76
N GLN A 16 -1.99 13.78 0.12
CA GLN A 16 -0.58 14.09 0.37
C GLN A 16 -0.30 14.53 1.82
N ASP A 17 -1.26 15.17 2.45
CA ASP A 17 -1.13 15.83 3.74
C ASP A 17 -2.09 15.30 4.82
N SER A 18 -3.14 14.57 4.42
CA SER A 18 -4.23 14.21 5.31
C SER A 18 -4.75 12.79 5.13
N LEU A 19 -5.14 12.19 6.24
CA LEU A 19 -5.92 10.97 6.34
C LEU A 19 -7.35 11.32 6.70
N TYR A 20 -8.29 10.86 5.90
CA TYR A 20 -9.73 11.00 6.13
C TYR A 20 -10.30 9.63 6.47
N TYR A 21 -11.06 9.55 7.54
CA TYR A 21 -11.67 8.31 7.99
C TYR A 21 -13.15 8.52 8.36
N ILE A 22 -14.00 7.62 7.90
CA ILE A 22 -15.38 7.51 8.31
C ILE A 22 -15.61 6.13 8.90
N ASN A 23 -16.16 6.09 10.12
CA ASN A 23 -16.65 4.88 10.76
C ASN A 23 -18.16 4.89 10.72
N ARG A 24 -18.75 4.05 9.87
CA ARG A 24 -20.20 3.97 9.72
C ARG A 24 -20.87 3.21 10.85
N ALA A 25 -20.17 2.28 11.47
CA ALA A 25 -20.73 1.53 12.60
C ALA A 25 -21.02 2.45 13.81
N ASN A 26 -20.13 3.43 14.03
CA ASN A 26 -20.25 4.36 15.15
C ASN A 26 -20.76 5.75 14.73
N SER A 27 -21.07 5.95 13.45
CA SER A 27 -21.46 7.25 12.89
C SER A 27 -20.48 8.37 13.24
N THR A 28 -19.18 8.09 13.09
CA THR A 28 -18.11 9.05 13.38
C THR A 28 -17.20 9.26 12.17
N TRP A 29 -16.52 10.41 12.17
CA TRP A 29 -15.48 10.71 11.20
C TRP A 29 -14.29 11.41 11.87
N MET A 30 -13.13 11.34 11.23
CA MET A 30 -11.96 12.12 11.61
C MET A 30 -11.15 12.54 10.39
N ILE A 31 -10.45 13.67 10.52
CA ILE A 31 -9.42 14.13 9.59
C ILE A 31 -8.16 14.33 10.41
N GLN A 32 -7.09 13.66 10.02
CA GLN A 32 -5.82 13.74 10.72
C GLN A 32 -4.70 14.06 9.71
N PRO A 33 -3.63 14.74 10.13
CA PRO A 33 -2.44 14.84 9.30
C PRO A 33 -1.90 13.47 8.93
N ILE A 34 -1.37 13.31 7.71
CA ILE A 34 -0.86 12.00 7.24
C ILE A 34 0.24 11.42 8.15
N ILE A 35 0.93 12.29 8.90
CA ILE A 35 1.98 11.89 9.86
C ILE A 35 1.46 10.91 10.92
N VAL A 36 0.15 10.88 11.21
CA VAL A 36 -0.47 9.91 12.13
C VAL A 36 -0.25 8.47 11.67
N LEU A 37 -0.11 8.26 10.36
CA LEU A 37 0.23 6.93 9.84
C LEU A 37 1.61 6.46 10.31
N ASN A 38 2.54 7.38 10.56
CA ASN A 38 3.87 7.06 11.07
C ASN A 38 3.78 6.48 12.50
N ASP A 39 2.89 7.02 13.31
CA ASP A 39 2.66 6.50 14.67
C ASP A 39 2.00 5.12 14.62
N LEU A 40 1.03 4.94 13.73
CA LEU A 40 0.34 3.66 13.53
C LEU A 40 1.28 2.58 13.00
N LEU A 41 2.09 2.94 12.00
CA LEU A 41 3.03 2.02 11.36
C LEU A 41 4.36 1.92 12.10
N LYS A 42 4.53 2.75 13.16
CA LYS A 42 5.79 2.89 13.92
C LYS A 42 6.98 3.28 13.02
N THR A 43 6.72 4.07 11.97
CA THR A 43 7.72 4.30 10.92
C THR A 43 7.38 5.49 10.02
N ASP A 44 8.40 6.10 9.41
CA ASP A 44 8.24 7.23 8.50
C ASP A 44 7.83 6.75 7.09
N VAL A 45 6.52 6.77 6.82
CA VAL A 45 5.98 6.40 5.52
C VAL A 45 5.41 7.64 4.83
N SER A 46 5.97 7.99 3.67
CA SER A 46 5.46 9.09 2.87
C SER A 46 4.22 8.67 2.05
N TYR A 47 3.40 9.66 1.68
CA TYR A 47 2.28 9.44 0.75
C TYR A 47 2.73 8.78 -0.56
N SER A 48 3.88 9.18 -1.10
CA SER A 48 4.44 8.59 -2.31
C SER A 48 4.70 7.08 -2.18
N ILE A 49 5.25 6.65 -1.04
CA ILE A 49 5.48 5.23 -0.76
C ILE A 49 4.14 4.46 -0.70
N ILE A 50 3.14 5.01 0.00
CA ILE A 50 1.80 4.40 0.09
C ILE A 50 1.18 4.27 -1.31
N GLN A 51 1.26 5.34 -2.10
CA GLN A 51 0.74 5.36 -3.46
C GLN A 51 1.44 4.30 -4.34
N GLN A 52 2.77 4.22 -4.31
CA GLN A 52 3.53 3.21 -5.06
C GLN A 52 3.14 1.79 -4.65
N ILE A 53 3.00 1.53 -3.36
CA ILE A 53 2.59 0.21 -2.83
C ILE A 53 1.21 -0.18 -3.38
N ILE A 54 0.22 0.71 -3.27
CA ILE A 54 -1.16 0.41 -3.67
C ILE A 54 -1.30 0.32 -5.19
N THR A 55 -0.62 1.19 -5.94
CA THR A 55 -0.72 1.22 -7.42
C THR A 55 0.23 0.27 -8.12
N THR A 56 1.17 -0.34 -7.38
CA THR A 56 2.27 -1.16 -7.93
C THR A 56 3.18 -0.42 -8.93
N ALA A 57 3.16 0.90 -8.89
CA ALA A 57 3.90 1.76 -9.80
C ALA A 57 5.28 2.11 -9.21
N PHE A 58 6.16 1.11 -9.11
CA PHE A 58 7.51 1.30 -8.62
C PHE A 58 8.44 1.72 -9.73
N GLU A 59 9.24 2.76 -9.45
CA GLU A 59 10.42 3.04 -10.25
C GLU A 59 11.58 2.24 -9.68
N LEU A 60 12.10 1.30 -10.47
CA LEU A 60 13.29 0.56 -10.07
C LEU A 60 14.48 1.51 -9.97
N PRO A 61 15.23 1.45 -8.87
CA PRO A 61 16.34 2.35 -8.64
C PRO A 61 17.49 2.12 -9.64
N LYS A 62 18.11 3.19 -10.11
CA LYS A 62 19.17 3.15 -11.12
C LYS A 62 20.58 3.14 -10.53
N LYS A 63 20.75 3.51 -9.27
CA LYS A 63 22.06 3.65 -8.60
C LYS A 63 22.06 2.90 -7.27
N ASP A 64 23.25 2.51 -6.85
CA ASP A 64 23.50 1.87 -5.55
C ASP A 64 22.80 0.52 -5.32
N TYR A 65 22.39 -0.13 -6.41
CA TYR A 65 21.77 -1.46 -6.37
C TYR A 65 22.61 -2.47 -7.15
N THR A 66 22.54 -3.71 -6.69
CA THR A 66 23.05 -4.89 -7.39
C THR A 66 21.90 -5.78 -7.79
N SER A 67 22.04 -6.50 -8.88
CA SER A 67 21.08 -7.52 -9.29
C SER A 67 21.73 -8.90 -9.29
N SER A 68 20.97 -9.91 -8.88
CA SER A 68 21.35 -11.31 -8.97
C SER A 68 20.14 -12.17 -9.36
N ILE A 69 20.39 -13.29 -10.01
CA ILE A 69 19.37 -14.26 -10.40
C ILE A 69 19.40 -15.40 -9.40
N ILE A 70 18.23 -15.73 -8.81
CA ILE A 70 18.06 -16.81 -7.85
C ILE A 70 16.90 -17.68 -8.35
N GLY A 71 17.22 -18.76 -9.06
CA GLY A 71 16.18 -19.59 -9.71
C GLY A 71 15.39 -18.78 -10.76
N SER A 72 14.06 -18.77 -10.64
CA SER A 72 13.18 -18.00 -11.51
C SER A 72 12.96 -16.53 -11.05
N LYS A 73 13.78 -16.04 -10.12
CA LYS A 73 13.61 -14.70 -9.53
C LYS A 73 14.84 -13.84 -9.76
N ILE A 74 14.60 -12.55 -9.90
CA ILE A 74 15.62 -11.51 -9.93
C ILE A 74 15.56 -10.76 -8.60
N LEU A 75 16.63 -10.79 -7.83
CA LEU A 75 16.80 -9.96 -6.64
C LEU A 75 17.53 -8.68 -7.03
N ILE A 76 16.93 -7.54 -6.75
CA ILE A 76 17.56 -6.21 -6.86
C ILE A 76 17.70 -5.69 -5.44
N ALA A 77 18.93 -5.57 -4.93
CA ALA A 77 19.20 -5.18 -3.55
C ALA A 77 20.07 -3.93 -3.47
N ASN A 78 19.78 -3.04 -2.54
CA ASN A 78 20.59 -1.88 -2.24
C ASN A 78 21.90 -2.32 -1.58
N LYS A 79 22.98 -1.62 -1.89
CA LYS A 79 24.31 -1.88 -1.32
C LYS A 79 24.51 -1.34 0.09
N ASN A 80 23.71 -0.35 0.46
CA ASN A 80 23.93 0.47 1.66
C ASN A 80 22.89 0.26 2.76
N ASP A 81 21.73 -0.33 2.39
CA ASP A 81 20.61 -0.56 3.32
C ASP A 81 19.89 -1.89 3.00
N SER A 82 18.80 -2.16 3.70
CA SER A 82 18.01 -3.39 3.53
C SER A 82 16.90 -3.30 2.46
N ASN A 83 16.91 -2.27 1.61
CA ASN A 83 15.96 -2.18 0.51
C ASN A 83 16.23 -3.25 -0.54
N TYR A 84 15.20 -3.99 -0.92
CA TYR A 84 15.30 -4.91 -2.03
C TYR A 84 13.97 -5.09 -2.75
N TYR A 85 14.07 -5.60 -3.98
CA TYR A 85 12.95 -6.02 -4.82
C TYR A 85 13.16 -7.45 -5.27
N ILE A 86 12.13 -8.28 -5.19
CA ILE A 86 12.11 -9.60 -5.79
C ILE A 86 11.13 -9.57 -6.97
N ILE A 87 11.67 -9.83 -8.15
CA ILE A 87 10.94 -9.82 -9.41
C ILE A 87 10.89 -11.23 -9.96
N ASN A 88 9.73 -11.69 -10.39
CA ASN A 88 9.62 -12.92 -11.15
C ASN A 88 10.19 -12.73 -12.55
N ALA A 89 11.20 -13.54 -12.93
CA ALA A 89 11.94 -13.37 -14.18
C ALA A 89 11.11 -13.75 -15.43
N GLU A 90 10.08 -14.61 -15.29
CA GLU A 90 9.27 -15.07 -16.41
C GLU A 90 8.25 -14.01 -16.87
N ASN A 91 7.72 -13.24 -15.92
CA ASN A 91 6.64 -12.30 -16.21
C ASN A 91 6.96 -10.86 -15.87
N ASN A 92 8.19 -10.57 -15.40
CA ASN A 92 8.71 -9.26 -15.00
C ASN A 92 7.82 -8.57 -13.94
N TYR A 93 7.25 -9.35 -13.03
CA TYR A 93 6.34 -8.88 -12.03
C TYR A 93 7.01 -8.81 -10.65
N VAL A 94 6.84 -7.70 -9.95
CA VAL A 94 7.35 -7.54 -8.57
C VAL A 94 6.51 -8.40 -7.62
N GLU A 95 7.14 -9.38 -6.98
CA GLU A 95 6.50 -10.25 -6.02
C GLU A 95 6.66 -9.78 -4.57
N GLU A 96 7.83 -9.23 -4.25
CA GLU A 96 8.12 -8.75 -2.90
C GLU A 96 8.98 -7.50 -2.94
N ILE A 97 8.76 -6.60 -2.01
CA ILE A 97 9.60 -5.44 -1.76
C ILE A 97 9.87 -5.35 -0.28
N ASN A 98 11.09 -5.03 0.09
CA ASN A 98 11.43 -4.57 1.42
C ASN A 98 11.85 -3.11 1.36
N ILE A 99 11.15 -2.26 2.10
CA ILE A 99 11.39 -0.83 2.20
C ILE A 99 11.99 -0.57 3.56
N SER A 100 13.27 -0.25 3.60
CA SER A 100 13.95 0.22 4.80
C SER A 100 13.46 1.64 5.14
N LEU A 101 13.01 1.83 6.34
CA LEU A 101 12.47 3.10 6.80
C LEU A 101 13.47 3.81 7.73
N ASN A 102 14.27 3.00 8.41
CA ASN A 102 15.45 3.40 9.16
C ASN A 102 16.33 2.16 9.44
N LYS A 103 17.38 2.29 10.25
CA LYS A 103 18.34 1.20 10.52
C LYS A 103 17.72 -0.05 11.14
N THR A 104 16.57 0.05 11.79
CA THR A 104 15.94 -1.04 12.55
C THR A 104 14.54 -1.41 12.07
N LYS A 105 13.94 -0.60 11.20
CA LYS A 105 12.56 -0.77 10.75
C LYS A 105 12.46 -0.88 9.25
N SER A 106 11.62 -1.77 8.79
CA SER A 106 11.27 -1.91 7.38
C SER A 106 9.82 -2.32 7.20
N LEU A 107 9.31 -2.09 6.00
CA LEU A 107 8.03 -2.65 5.54
C LEU A 107 8.33 -3.73 4.51
N LYS A 108 7.75 -4.89 4.71
CA LYS A 108 7.74 -5.96 3.72
C LYS A 108 6.39 -5.97 3.01
N VAL A 109 6.44 -5.77 1.71
CA VAL A 109 5.26 -5.74 0.83
C VAL A 109 5.30 -6.96 -0.06
N ARG A 110 4.23 -7.74 -0.12
CA ARG A 110 4.09 -8.90 -0.99
C ARG A 110 2.89 -8.77 -1.88
N TYR A 111 3.08 -9.13 -3.13
CA TYR A 111 2.03 -9.19 -4.14
C TYR A 111 1.81 -10.62 -4.58
N SER A 112 0.57 -11.04 -4.69
CA SER A 112 0.24 -12.39 -5.12
C SER A 112 -1.01 -12.45 -5.99
N GLY A 113 -1.09 -13.52 -6.79
CA GLY A 113 -2.13 -13.73 -7.76
C GLY A 113 -2.14 -12.64 -8.83
N LEU A 114 -2.01 -13.02 -10.09
CA LEU A 114 -2.05 -12.07 -11.19
C LEU A 114 -3.43 -12.03 -11.83
N GLN A 115 -3.84 -10.83 -12.22
CA GLN A 115 -5.02 -10.57 -13.05
C GLN A 115 -4.67 -9.61 -14.16
N MET A 116 -5.34 -9.74 -15.29
CA MET A 116 -5.16 -8.87 -16.43
C MET A 116 -6.17 -7.72 -16.37
N PHE A 117 -5.69 -6.51 -16.65
CA PHE A 117 -6.53 -5.33 -16.81
C PHE A 117 -5.91 -4.45 -17.91
N ASN A 118 -6.64 -4.21 -18.99
CA ASN A 118 -6.16 -3.43 -20.14
C ASN A 118 -4.74 -3.87 -20.57
N GLU A 119 -4.55 -5.17 -20.82
CA GLU A 119 -3.28 -5.79 -21.23
C GLU A 119 -2.12 -5.68 -20.23
N LYS A 120 -2.34 -5.09 -19.07
CA LYS A 120 -1.37 -5.01 -17.98
C LYS A 120 -1.68 -6.02 -16.88
N LYS A 121 -0.61 -6.55 -16.26
CA LYS A 121 -0.72 -7.46 -15.12
C LYS A 121 -0.78 -6.67 -13.82
N TYR A 122 -1.75 -7.03 -12.98
CA TYR A 122 -1.92 -6.47 -11.63
C TYR A 122 -2.02 -7.59 -10.61
N PRO A 123 -1.66 -7.36 -9.34
CA PRO A 123 -1.90 -8.33 -8.28
C PRO A 123 -3.39 -8.49 -7.99
N LYS A 124 -3.78 -9.65 -7.51
CA LYS A 124 -5.07 -9.84 -6.85
C LYS A 124 -5.00 -9.47 -5.38
N ASN A 125 -3.85 -9.73 -4.75
CA ASN A 125 -3.66 -9.49 -3.33
C ASN A 125 -2.37 -8.73 -3.07
N LEU A 126 -2.41 -7.88 -2.08
CA LEU A 126 -1.31 -7.13 -1.51
C LEU A 126 -1.31 -7.37 -0.02
N SER A 127 -0.17 -7.76 0.55
CA SER A 127 0.04 -7.77 2.01
C SER A 127 1.21 -6.86 2.38
N VAL A 128 1.05 -6.12 3.48
CA VAL A 128 2.09 -5.29 4.08
C VAL A 128 2.31 -5.74 5.51
N THR A 129 3.56 -5.99 5.87
CA THR A 129 3.93 -6.43 7.22
C THR A 129 5.16 -5.69 7.70
N THR A 130 5.28 -5.50 9.02
CA THR A 130 6.55 -5.17 9.67
C THR A 130 7.25 -6.46 10.09
N PRO A 131 8.60 -6.50 10.13
CA PRO A 131 9.33 -7.71 10.53
C PRO A 131 8.96 -8.23 11.91
N GLU A 132 8.70 -7.32 12.84
CA GLU A 132 8.27 -7.64 14.21
C GLU A 132 6.80 -8.04 14.33
N GLY A 133 6.05 -8.01 13.21
CA GLY A 133 4.63 -8.37 13.20
C GLY A 133 3.70 -7.36 13.90
N SER A 134 4.20 -6.17 14.27
CA SER A 134 3.40 -5.14 14.93
C SER A 134 2.34 -4.51 14.03
N PHE A 135 2.50 -4.64 12.70
CA PHE A 135 1.56 -4.19 11.70
C PHE A 135 1.35 -5.24 10.62
N TYR A 136 0.10 -5.45 10.26
CA TYR A 136 -0.32 -6.33 9.19
C TYR A 136 -1.52 -5.75 8.45
N LEU A 137 -1.43 -5.67 7.12
CA LEU A 137 -2.50 -5.20 6.26
C LEU A 137 -2.60 -6.11 5.03
N ASP A 138 -3.81 -6.62 4.78
CA ASP A 138 -4.15 -7.32 3.54
C ASP A 138 -5.16 -6.52 2.72
N ILE A 139 -4.88 -6.39 1.44
CA ILE A 139 -5.77 -5.77 0.46
C ILE A 139 -6.04 -6.77 -0.66
N LYS A 140 -7.30 -7.00 -0.95
CA LYS A 140 -7.75 -7.75 -2.12
C LYS A 140 -8.32 -6.79 -3.16
N TYR A 141 -7.71 -6.77 -4.34
CA TYR A 141 -8.22 -5.99 -5.45
C TYR A 141 -9.37 -6.76 -6.11
N SER A 142 -10.60 -6.24 -6.00
CA SER A 142 -11.79 -6.85 -6.63
C SER A 142 -12.04 -6.31 -8.03
N ASN A 143 -11.83 -5.00 -8.22
CA ASN A 143 -11.95 -4.32 -9.49
C ASN A 143 -10.86 -3.26 -9.65
N ILE A 144 -10.32 -3.15 -10.86
CA ILE A 144 -9.40 -2.08 -11.24
C ILE A 144 -10.08 -1.32 -12.36
N LEU A 145 -10.33 -0.02 -12.14
CA LEU A 145 -10.93 0.86 -13.13
C LEU A 145 -9.92 1.93 -13.51
N SER A 146 -9.72 2.11 -14.81
CA SER A 146 -8.96 3.25 -15.33
C SER A 146 -9.95 4.34 -15.67
N SER A 147 -10.01 5.39 -14.85
CA SER A 147 -10.80 6.58 -15.15
C SER A 147 -9.88 7.74 -15.53
N LYS A 148 -10.34 8.57 -16.48
CA LYS A 148 -9.71 9.85 -16.75
C LYS A 148 -10.04 10.77 -15.59
N LYS A 149 -9.07 10.99 -14.66
CA LYS A 149 -9.11 12.00 -13.58
C LYS A 149 -10.52 12.20 -12.97
N GLU A 150 -11.05 11.19 -12.30
CA GLU A 150 -12.21 11.41 -11.46
C GLU A 150 -11.76 12.09 -10.17
N LYS A 151 -12.47 13.17 -9.82
CA LYS A 151 -12.27 13.82 -8.54
C LYS A 151 -12.77 12.87 -7.46
N THR A 152 -11.87 12.38 -6.63
CA THR A 152 -12.27 11.54 -5.48
C THR A 152 -13.09 12.40 -4.53
N ILE A 153 -14.38 12.07 -4.40
CA ILE A 153 -15.29 12.77 -3.50
C ILE A 153 -15.35 11.99 -2.19
N PHE A 154 -14.95 12.63 -1.11
CA PHE A 154 -15.09 12.10 0.24
C PHE A 154 -16.19 12.83 0.99
N ASN A 155 -17.39 12.31 0.92
CA ASN A 155 -18.57 12.92 1.55
C ASN A 155 -18.72 12.41 2.98
N ILE A 156 -18.65 13.33 3.94
CA ILE A 156 -18.97 13.06 5.34
C ILE A 156 -20.48 13.28 5.54
N PRO A 157 -21.24 12.28 6.02
CA PRO A 157 -22.66 12.46 6.29
C PRO A 157 -22.88 13.52 7.38
N LYS A 158 -23.85 14.40 7.17
CA LYS A 158 -24.14 15.51 8.10
C LYS A 158 -24.52 15.07 9.53
N SER A 159 -24.99 13.84 9.66
CA SER A 159 -25.39 13.23 10.95
C SER A 159 -24.23 12.61 11.73
N TYR A 160 -23.00 12.62 11.19
CA TYR A 160 -21.86 11.98 11.84
C TYR A 160 -21.11 12.97 12.71
N ASN A 161 -20.67 12.49 13.86
CA ASN A 161 -19.88 13.29 14.81
C ASN A 161 -18.38 13.16 14.53
N GLU A 162 -17.65 14.24 14.76
CA GLU A 162 -16.19 14.20 14.73
C GLU A 162 -15.68 13.38 15.92
N SER A 163 -14.85 12.37 15.66
CA SER A 163 -14.15 11.65 16.72
C SER A 163 -12.86 12.38 17.08
N LYS A 164 -12.64 12.57 18.37
CA LYS A 164 -11.43 13.14 18.92
C LYS A 164 -10.28 12.13 18.90
#